data_a0e00dc3681b2c23f86516e08934c61d
#
_entry.id   a0e00dc3681b2c23f86516e08934c61d
#
_cell.length_a   1.000
_cell.length_b   1.000
_cell.length_c   1.000
_cell.angle_alpha   90.00
_cell.angle_beta   90.00
_cell.angle_gamma   90.00
#
_symmetry.space_group_name_H-M   'P 1'
#
loop_
_entity.id
_entity.type
_entity.pdbx_description
1 polymer ?
#
loop_
_entity_poly.entity_id
_entity_poly.type
_entity_poly.pdbx_seq_one_letter_code
_entity_poly.pdbx_strand_id
1 'polypeptide(L)'
;MDTKQVGMLLEQNRAMYRQCERPITDRDIAIQAKIWAVALRDIPFETAQAAMVAAFQVCRFPVTLADLTAQLRTMSAAQDISAPECWEQLKKGAKKAVNNAAGYGYTLRLEDGRTQGQAFREANKEIFRALHPAAQAWLGSVSELVRLGELDADALGFRRREFERAFAAYQAQKPLCISGDCDPTTLPAAQQNRLT
;
A
#
# COMPACT_ATOMS: atom_id res chain seq x y z
N MET A 1 4.87 -11.54 14.09
CA MET A 1 4.63 -12.83 14.78
C MET A 1 5.92 -13.43 15.30
N ASP A 2 5.86 -14.16 16.43
CA ASP A 2 6.98 -14.93 16.94
C ASP A 2 6.93 -16.42 16.43
N THR A 3 8.00 -17.17 16.68
CA THR A 3 8.12 -18.57 16.23
C THR A 3 7.05 -19.49 16.86
N LYS A 4 6.58 -19.19 18.08
CA LYS A 4 5.55 -19.96 18.76
C LYS A 4 4.19 -19.79 18.07
N GLN A 5 3.82 -18.55 17.75
CA GLN A 5 2.59 -18.23 17.02
C GLN A 5 2.59 -18.87 15.62
N VAL A 6 3.73 -18.84 14.92
CA VAL A 6 3.86 -19.54 13.63
C VAL A 6 3.73 -21.05 13.80
N GLY A 7 4.31 -21.62 14.86
CA GLY A 7 4.11 -23.03 15.18
C GLY A 7 2.64 -23.41 15.30
N MET A 8 1.83 -22.58 15.94
CA MET A 8 0.38 -22.79 16.05
C MET A 8 -0.32 -22.80 14.67
N LEU A 9 0.06 -21.90 13.76
CA LEU A 9 -0.48 -21.89 12.38
C LEU A 9 -0.10 -23.17 11.61
N LEU A 10 1.14 -23.62 11.74
CA LEU A 10 1.61 -24.85 11.09
C LEU A 10 0.93 -26.11 11.66
N GLU A 11 0.63 -26.13 12.96
CA GLU A 11 -0.17 -27.19 13.57
C GLU A 11 -1.62 -27.21 13.06
N GLN A 12 -2.23 -26.03 12.87
CA GLN A 12 -3.55 -25.94 12.23
C GLN A 12 -3.50 -26.46 10.79
N ASN A 13 -2.45 -26.10 10.04
CA ASN A 13 -2.23 -26.59 8.68
C ASN A 13 -2.12 -28.12 8.67
N ARG A 14 -1.30 -28.71 9.55
CA ARG A 14 -1.17 -30.17 9.72
C ARG A 14 -2.49 -30.81 10.07
N ALA A 15 -3.26 -30.21 10.97
CA ALA A 15 -4.54 -30.78 11.41
C ALA A 15 -5.57 -30.84 10.29
N MET A 16 -5.61 -29.80 9.41
CA MET A 16 -6.52 -29.76 8.25
C MET A 16 -6.18 -30.81 7.19
N TYR A 17 -4.90 -31.09 7.00
CA TYR A 17 -4.43 -32.01 5.94
C TYR A 17 -3.89 -33.34 6.45
N ARG A 18 -4.46 -33.86 7.55
CA ARG A 18 -4.03 -35.12 8.15
C ARG A 18 -4.08 -36.35 7.21
N GLN A 19 -4.93 -36.31 6.20
CA GLN A 19 -5.12 -37.41 5.25
C GLN A 19 -4.26 -37.26 3.99
N CYS A 20 -3.35 -36.29 3.93
CA CYS A 20 -2.42 -36.14 2.79
C CYS A 20 -1.41 -37.32 2.80
N GLU A 21 -1.03 -37.76 1.60
CA GLU A 21 -0.03 -38.82 1.39
C GLU A 21 1.34 -38.50 2.03
N ARG A 22 1.65 -37.21 2.20
CA ARG A 22 2.86 -36.73 2.89
C ARG A 22 2.45 -35.86 4.08
N PRO A 23 2.26 -36.44 5.26
CA PRO A 23 1.93 -35.68 6.46
C PRO A 23 3.12 -34.80 6.89
N ILE A 24 2.81 -33.58 7.34
CA ILE A 24 3.80 -32.67 7.91
C ILE A 24 4.32 -33.26 9.23
N THR A 25 5.65 -33.42 9.35
CA THR A 25 6.28 -33.94 10.56
C THR A 25 6.60 -32.86 11.56
N ASP A 26 6.84 -33.19 12.84
CA ASP A 26 7.26 -32.23 13.87
C ASP A 26 8.58 -31.53 13.49
N ARG A 27 9.48 -32.23 12.80
CA ARG A 27 10.73 -31.67 12.29
C ARG A 27 10.45 -30.63 11.21
N ASP A 28 9.50 -30.89 10.31
CA ASP A 28 9.11 -29.94 9.27
C ASP A 28 8.53 -28.68 9.89
N ILE A 29 7.65 -28.83 10.90
CA ILE A 29 7.08 -27.70 11.64
C ILE A 29 8.18 -26.88 12.30
N ALA A 30 9.15 -27.50 12.98
CA ALA A 30 10.23 -26.79 13.66
C ALA A 30 11.12 -26.00 12.69
N ILE A 31 11.35 -26.54 11.48
CA ILE A 31 12.14 -25.86 10.44
C ILE A 31 11.33 -24.73 9.82
N GLN A 32 10.10 -25.03 9.40
CA GLN A 32 9.22 -24.05 8.74
C GLN A 32 8.86 -22.90 9.68
N ALA A 33 8.65 -23.14 10.97
CA ALA A 33 8.33 -22.11 11.94
C ALA A 33 9.39 -21.01 12.01
N LYS A 34 10.68 -21.36 11.90
CA LYS A 34 11.76 -20.38 11.87
C LYS A 34 11.74 -19.53 10.61
N ILE A 35 11.50 -20.13 9.45
CA ILE A 35 11.46 -19.45 8.16
C ILE A 35 10.24 -18.52 8.08
N TRP A 36 9.08 -19.04 8.45
CA TRP A 36 7.83 -18.29 8.41
C TRP A 36 7.82 -17.15 9.43
N ALA A 37 8.43 -17.32 10.61
CA ALA A 37 8.53 -16.24 11.60
C ALA A 37 9.32 -15.03 11.08
N VAL A 38 10.33 -15.24 10.25
CA VAL A 38 11.06 -14.15 9.59
C VAL A 38 10.17 -13.47 8.55
N ALA A 39 9.49 -14.26 7.70
CA ALA A 39 8.65 -13.74 6.62
C ALA A 39 7.39 -13.03 7.12
N LEU A 40 6.83 -13.48 8.26
CA LEU A 40 5.58 -12.98 8.84
C LEU A 40 5.80 -12.11 10.08
N ARG A 41 7.01 -11.61 10.29
CA ARG A 41 7.42 -10.87 11.48
C ARG A 41 6.48 -9.72 11.83
N ASP A 42 6.14 -8.92 10.82
CA ASP A 42 5.37 -7.68 10.97
C ASP A 42 3.86 -7.90 10.80
N ILE A 43 3.41 -9.16 10.71
CA ILE A 43 2.00 -9.50 10.51
C ILE A 43 1.40 -9.93 11.86
N PRO A 44 0.25 -9.34 12.29
CA PRO A 44 -0.49 -9.78 13.46
C PRO A 44 -0.94 -11.25 13.33
N PHE A 45 -0.94 -11.98 14.45
CA PHE A 45 -1.31 -13.40 14.46
C PHE A 45 -2.74 -13.62 13.94
N GLU A 46 -3.69 -12.81 14.40
CA GLU A 46 -5.10 -12.90 14.02
C GLU A 46 -5.29 -12.73 12.50
N THR A 47 -4.53 -11.82 11.90
CA THR A 47 -4.58 -11.59 10.46
C THR A 47 -4.00 -12.75 9.68
N ALA A 48 -2.86 -13.30 10.14
CA ALA A 48 -2.26 -14.48 9.52
C ALA A 48 -3.16 -15.71 9.68
N GLN A 49 -3.85 -15.84 10.81
CA GLN A 49 -4.81 -16.91 11.06
C GLN A 49 -6.03 -16.80 10.14
N ALA A 50 -6.58 -15.59 9.97
CA ALA A 50 -7.69 -15.35 9.03
C ALA A 50 -7.29 -15.67 7.59
N ALA A 51 -6.08 -15.29 7.17
CA ALA A 51 -5.54 -15.63 5.86
C ALA A 51 -5.33 -17.15 5.68
N MET A 52 -4.89 -17.84 6.74
CA MET A 52 -4.76 -19.30 6.74
C MET A 52 -6.11 -19.97 6.54
N VAL A 53 -7.16 -19.52 7.25
CA VAL A 53 -8.52 -20.04 7.10
C VAL A 53 -9.04 -19.81 5.68
N ALA A 54 -8.78 -18.64 5.10
CA ALA A 54 -9.14 -18.35 3.69
C ALA A 54 -8.38 -19.27 2.72
N ALA A 55 -7.08 -19.53 2.99
CA ALA A 55 -6.28 -20.46 2.19
C ALA A 55 -6.83 -21.89 2.22
N PHE A 56 -7.33 -22.36 3.35
CA PHE A 56 -7.93 -23.70 3.47
C PHE A 56 -9.15 -23.91 2.56
N GLN A 57 -9.85 -22.84 2.19
CA GLN A 57 -11.01 -22.92 1.30
C GLN A 57 -10.65 -23.15 -0.17
N VAL A 58 -9.42 -22.77 -0.57
CA VAL A 58 -8.96 -22.81 -1.97
C VAL A 58 -7.86 -23.83 -2.21
N CYS A 59 -7.03 -24.13 -1.20
CA CYS A 59 -5.91 -25.07 -1.34
C CYS A 59 -6.35 -26.52 -1.12
N ARG A 60 -5.98 -27.41 -2.07
CA ARG A 60 -6.21 -28.85 -1.95
C ARG A 60 -5.09 -29.57 -1.17
N PHE A 61 -3.95 -28.94 -1.01
CA PHE A 61 -2.76 -29.45 -0.34
C PHE A 61 -2.38 -28.55 0.83
N PRO A 62 -1.51 -29.00 1.74
CA PRO A 62 -1.03 -28.19 2.85
C PRO A 62 -0.59 -26.80 2.38
N VAL A 63 -1.12 -25.78 3.05
CA VAL A 63 -0.86 -24.37 2.71
C VAL A 63 0.62 -24.08 2.84
N THR A 64 1.21 -23.53 1.78
CA THR A 64 2.60 -23.06 1.76
C THR A 64 2.69 -21.60 2.22
N LEU A 65 3.90 -21.15 2.52
CA LEU A 65 4.14 -19.73 2.81
C LEU A 65 3.71 -18.84 1.63
N ALA A 66 3.89 -19.30 0.39
CA ALA A 66 3.48 -18.57 -0.81
C ALA A 66 1.96 -18.42 -0.87
N ASP A 67 1.19 -19.49 -0.57
CA ASP A 67 -0.27 -19.44 -0.55
C ASP A 67 -0.77 -18.48 0.54
N LEU A 68 -0.20 -18.58 1.74
CA LEU A 68 -0.55 -17.69 2.85
C LEU A 68 -0.27 -16.23 2.50
N THR A 69 0.91 -15.94 1.93
CA THR A 69 1.25 -14.57 1.53
C THR A 69 0.39 -14.05 0.39
N ALA A 70 -0.06 -14.91 -0.52
CA ALA A 70 -1.02 -14.55 -1.56
C ALA A 70 -2.39 -14.17 -0.95
N GLN A 71 -2.89 -14.93 0.02
CA GLN A 71 -4.14 -14.59 0.73
C GLN A 71 -4.01 -13.30 1.53
N LEU A 72 -2.90 -13.10 2.22
CA LEU A 72 -2.62 -11.84 2.94
C LEU A 72 -2.65 -10.64 1.99
N ARG A 73 -2.06 -10.75 0.80
CA ARG A 73 -2.12 -9.70 -0.24
C ARG A 73 -3.56 -9.44 -0.70
N THR A 74 -4.33 -10.48 -0.95
CA THR A 74 -5.74 -10.37 -1.35
C THR A 74 -6.57 -9.66 -0.27
N MET A 75 -6.38 -10.01 0.99
CA MET A 75 -7.07 -9.36 2.12
C MET A 75 -6.66 -7.90 2.28
N SER A 76 -5.36 -7.59 2.14
CA SER A 76 -4.87 -6.20 2.15
C SER A 76 -5.42 -5.39 0.97
N ALA A 77 -5.45 -5.97 -0.24
CA ALA A 77 -6.01 -5.30 -1.41
C ALA A 77 -7.52 -5.03 -1.28
N ALA A 78 -8.26 -5.89 -0.59
CA ALA A 78 -9.68 -5.68 -0.32
C ALA A 78 -9.95 -4.51 0.65
N GLN A 79 -8.96 -4.12 1.45
CA GLN A 79 -9.03 -2.97 2.36
C GLN A 79 -8.50 -1.66 1.72
N ASP A 80 -7.80 -1.77 0.60
CA ASP A 80 -7.27 -0.62 -0.10
C ASP A 80 -8.30 -0.01 -1.05
N ILE A 81 -8.21 1.31 -1.21
CA ILE A 81 -8.97 2.04 -2.23
C ILE A 81 -8.64 1.48 -3.62
N SER A 82 -9.63 1.36 -4.48
CA SER A 82 -9.44 0.93 -5.86
C SER A 82 -8.72 1.99 -6.72
N ALA A 83 -8.06 1.57 -7.79
CA ALA A 83 -7.39 2.51 -8.71
C ALA A 83 -8.33 3.58 -9.27
N PRO A 84 -9.58 3.26 -9.70
CA PRO A 84 -10.54 4.28 -10.14
C PRO A 84 -10.93 5.27 -9.05
N GLU A 85 -11.16 4.82 -7.82
CA GLU A 85 -11.49 5.70 -6.69
C GLU A 85 -10.31 6.59 -6.31
N CYS A 86 -9.10 6.03 -6.27
CA CYS A 86 -7.88 6.78 -6.06
C CYS A 86 -7.68 7.85 -7.15
N TRP A 87 -7.95 7.51 -8.42
CA TRP A 87 -7.91 8.47 -9.52
C TRP A 87 -8.92 9.61 -9.35
N GLU A 88 -10.15 9.32 -8.93
CA GLU A 88 -11.16 10.37 -8.69
C GLU A 88 -10.76 11.30 -7.53
N GLN A 89 -10.16 10.75 -6.45
CA GLN A 89 -9.62 11.57 -5.38
C GLN A 89 -8.46 12.44 -5.86
N LEU A 90 -7.55 11.87 -6.65
CA LEU A 90 -6.42 12.57 -7.25
C LEU A 90 -6.90 13.72 -8.15
N LYS A 91 -7.87 13.47 -9.02
CA LYS A 91 -8.45 14.48 -9.93
C LYS A 91 -9.12 15.63 -9.16
N LYS A 92 -9.86 15.31 -8.08
CA LYS A 92 -10.45 16.33 -7.20
C LYS A 92 -9.36 17.17 -6.50
N GLY A 93 -8.29 16.53 -6.04
CA GLY A 93 -7.15 17.19 -5.43
C GLY A 93 -6.44 18.12 -6.42
N ALA A 94 -6.19 17.65 -7.64
CA ALA A 94 -5.55 18.41 -8.71
C ALA A 94 -6.35 19.68 -9.08
N LYS A 95 -7.67 19.55 -9.21
CA LYS A 95 -8.54 20.70 -9.48
C LYS A 95 -8.48 21.77 -8.38
N LYS A 96 -8.46 21.34 -7.10
CA LYS A 96 -8.27 22.27 -5.97
C LYS A 96 -6.89 22.91 -6.00
N ALA A 97 -5.86 22.14 -6.34
CA ALA A 97 -4.48 22.62 -6.38
C ALA A 97 -4.26 23.71 -7.45
N VAL A 98 -4.89 23.58 -8.62
CA VAL A 98 -4.88 24.61 -9.66
C VAL A 98 -5.53 25.91 -9.17
N ASN A 99 -6.70 25.81 -8.54
CA ASN A 99 -7.40 26.99 -8.01
C ASN A 99 -6.53 27.73 -6.97
N ASN A 100 -5.85 26.99 -6.09
CA ASN A 100 -4.92 27.58 -5.14
C ASN A 100 -3.68 28.19 -5.84
N ALA A 101 -3.17 27.55 -6.89
CA ALA A 101 -2.00 27.99 -7.63
C ALA A 101 -2.23 29.37 -8.29
N ALA A 102 -3.44 29.66 -8.74
CA ALA A 102 -3.82 30.97 -9.26
C ALA A 102 -3.61 32.11 -8.24
N GLY A 103 -3.65 31.78 -6.94
CA GLY A 103 -3.44 32.75 -5.86
C GLY A 103 -2.00 32.85 -5.33
N TYR A 104 -1.03 32.12 -5.88
CA TYR A 104 0.35 32.09 -5.37
C TYR A 104 1.06 33.45 -5.35
N GLY A 105 0.66 34.38 -6.22
CA GLY A 105 1.19 35.75 -6.29
C GLY A 105 0.56 36.72 -5.29
N TYR A 106 -0.46 36.32 -4.53
CA TYR A 106 -1.15 37.24 -3.63
C TYR A 106 -0.29 37.56 -2.41
N THR A 107 -0.10 38.88 -2.20
CA THR A 107 0.77 39.44 -1.16
C THR A 107 0.02 39.91 0.09
N LEU A 108 -1.32 39.84 0.09
CA LEU A 108 -2.14 40.18 1.25
C LEU A 108 -1.70 39.39 2.47
N ARG A 109 -1.40 40.08 3.57
CA ARG A 109 -1.01 39.43 4.84
C ARG A 109 -2.24 38.96 5.59
N LEU A 110 -2.17 37.74 6.09
CA LEU A 110 -3.14 37.12 6.96
C LEU A 110 -2.83 37.44 8.44
N GLU A 111 -3.75 37.19 9.34
CA GLU A 111 -3.61 37.41 10.80
C GLU A 111 -2.41 36.66 11.39
N ASP A 112 -2.05 35.50 10.83
CA ASP A 112 -0.91 34.66 11.24
C ASP A 112 0.45 35.14 10.67
N GLY A 113 0.47 36.29 9.98
CA GLY A 113 1.67 36.91 9.43
C GLY A 113 2.14 36.36 8.08
N ARG A 114 1.54 35.25 7.59
CA ARG A 114 1.82 34.69 6.25
C ARG A 114 1.14 35.52 5.18
N THR A 115 1.68 35.47 3.95
CA THR A 115 0.94 36.00 2.79
C THR A 115 -0.11 35.00 2.32
N GLN A 116 -1.18 35.45 1.69
CA GLN A 116 -2.21 34.60 1.13
C GLN A 116 -1.63 33.61 0.10
N GLY A 117 -0.64 34.04 -0.69
CA GLY A 117 0.07 33.15 -1.61
C GLY A 117 0.86 32.03 -0.89
N GLN A 118 1.44 32.33 0.28
CA GLN A 118 2.07 31.29 1.12
C GLN A 118 1.05 30.31 1.67
N ALA A 119 -0.11 30.78 2.14
CA ALA A 119 -1.18 29.92 2.60
C ALA A 119 -1.68 28.97 1.51
N PHE A 120 -1.82 29.44 0.27
CA PHE A 120 -2.19 28.59 -0.86
C PHE A 120 -1.12 27.52 -1.20
N ARG A 121 0.16 27.86 -1.09
CA ARG A 121 1.24 26.86 -1.26
C ARG A 121 1.20 25.79 -0.19
N GLU A 122 0.98 26.17 1.07
CA GLU A 122 0.83 25.19 2.17
C GLU A 122 -0.43 24.33 1.97
N ALA A 123 -1.56 24.93 1.58
CA ALA A 123 -2.77 24.18 1.28
C ALA A 123 -2.55 23.12 0.18
N ASN A 124 -1.75 23.43 -0.85
CA ASN A 124 -1.43 22.45 -1.88
C ASN A 124 -0.49 21.34 -1.39
N LYS A 125 0.43 21.64 -0.46
CA LYS A 125 1.22 20.60 0.21
C LYS A 125 0.32 19.67 1.04
N GLU A 126 -0.65 20.21 1.76
CA GLU A 126 -1.61 19.42 2.53
C GLU A 126 -2.49 18.55 1.61
N ILE A 127 -2.98 19.10 0.49
CA ILE A 127 -3.72 18.32 -0.50
C ILE A 127 -2.86 17.15 -1.00
N PHE A 128 -1.59 17.39 -1.34
CA PHE A 128 -0.68 16.36 -1.82
C PHE A 128 -0.43 15.28 -0.75
N ARG A 129 -0.20 15.67 0.51
CA ARG A 129 0.01 14.74 1.64
C ARG A 129 -1.23 13.88 1.95
N ALA A 130 -2.43 14.43 1.70
CA ALA A 130 -3.68 13.71 1.90
C ALA A 130 -4.02 12.70 0.78
N LEU A 131 -3.27 12.70 -0.33
CA LEU A 131 -3.46 11.73 -1.41
C LEU A 131 -2.97 10.34 -0.97
N HIS A 132 -3.55 9.32 -1.60
CA HIS A 132 -3.07 7.94 -1.43
C HIS A 132 -1.57 7.83 -1.78
N PRO A 133 -0.76 7.06 -1.02
CA PRO A 133 0.69 6.95 -1.25
C PRO A 133 1.09 6.58 -2.68
N ALA A 134 0.32 5.71 -3.34
CA ALA A 134 0.55 5.38 -4.76
C ALA A 134 0.41 6.61 -5.67
N ALA A 135 -0.55 7.51 -5.37
CA ALA A 135 -0.74 8.73 -6.14
C ALA A 135 0.41 9.74 -5.87
N GLN A 136 0.86 9.84 -4.62
CA GLN A 136 2.02 10.66 -4.27
C GLN A 136 3.30 10.16 -4.98
N ALA A 137 3.53 8.85 -4.95
CA ALA A 137 4.69 8.23 -5.61
C ALA A 137 4.67 8.42 -7.13
N TRP A 138 3.49 8.31 -7.76
CA TRP A 138 3.33 8.51 -9.20
C TRP A 138 3.51 9.96 -9.63
N LEU A 139 2.98 10.92 -8.87
CA LEU A 139 3.12 12.35 -9.15
C LEU A 139 4.54 12.86 -8.87
N GLY A 140 5.16 12.39 -7.78
CA GLY A 140 6.47 12.82 -7.32
C GLY A 140 6.49 14.21 -6.68
N SER A 141 5.62 15.15 -7.05
CA SER A 141 5.64 16.51 -6.52
C SER A 141 4.29 17.23 -6.54
N VAL A 142 4.18 18.29 -5.73
CA VAL A 142 3.04 19.23 -5.73
C VAL A 142 2.89 19.95 -7.08
N SER A 143 3.99 20.22 -7.77
CA SER A 143 3.96 20.88 -9.09
C SER A 143 3.29 19.99 -10.14
N GLU A 144 3.56 18.69 -10.11
CA GLU A 144 2.90 17.74 -11.01
C GLU A 144 1.40 17.57 -10.68
N LEU A 145 1.02 17.71 -9.40
CA LEU A 145 -0.40 17.74 -9.01
C LEU A 145 -1.12 18.95 -9.63
N VAL A 146 -0.50 20.14 -9.62
CA VAL A 146 -1.05 21.34 -10.26
C VAL A 146 -1.14 21.14 -11.77
N ARG A 147 -0.06 20.68 -12.43
CA ARG A 147 -0.05 20.39 -13.87
C ARG A 147 -1.14 19.41 -14.28
N LEU A 148 -1.36 18.38 -13.48
CA LEU A 148 -2.42 17.40 -13.75
C LEU A 148 -3.80 18.08 -13.79
N GLY A 149 -4.04 19.07 -12.93
CA GLY A 149 -5.31 19.80 -12.88
C GLY A 149 -5.52 20.78 -14.02
N GLU A 150 -4.45 21.16 -14.75
CA GLU A 150 -4.48 22.02 -15.93
C GLU A 150 -4.76 21.27 -17.24
N LEU A 151 -4.69 19.92 -17.21
CA LEU A 151 -4.86 19.11 -18.40
C LEU A 151 -6.33 19.09 -18.87
N ASP A 152 -6.51 19.00 -20.19
CA ASP A 152 -7.80 18.76 -20.82
C ASP A 152 -8.28 17.31 -20.63
N ALA A 153 -9.50 17.03 -21.09
CA ALA A 153 -10.14 15.73 -20.90
C ALA A 153 -9.37 14.58 -21.61
N ASP A 154 -8.81 14.85 -22.78
CA ASP A 154 -8.11 13.83 -23.58
C ASP A 154 -6.77 13.49 -22.94
N ALA A 155 -6.00 14.50 -22.54
CA ALA A 155 -4.75 14.33 -21.80
C ALA A 155 -4.97 13.64 -20.45
N LEU A 156 -6.03 13.98 -19.72
CA LEU A 156 -6.42 13.29 -18.48
C LEU A 156 -6.74 11.81 -18.73
N GLY A 157 -7.40 11.47 -19.84
CA GLY A 157 -7.68 10.09 -20.22
C GLY A 157 -6.42 9.26 -20.47
N PHE A 158 -5.37 9.89 -21.04
CA PHE A 158 -4.06 9.25 -21.21
C PHE A 158 -3.35 9.06 -19.85
N ARG A 159 -3.27 10.12 -19.05
CA ARG A 159 -2.64 10.11 -17.73
C ARG A 159 -3.31 9.12 -16.76
N ARG A 160 -4.62 8.92 -16.88
CA ARG A 160 -5.35 7.91 -16.12
C ARG A 160 -4.82 6.50 -16.39
N ARG A 161 -4.61 6.13 -17.66
CA ARG A 161 -4.08 4.81 -18.04
C ARG A 161 -2.65 4.58 -17.52
N GLU A 162 -1.82 5.63 -17.52
CA GLU A 162 -0.49 5.58 -16.91
C GLU A 162 -0.57 5.37 -15.40
N PHE A 163 -1.45 6.12 -14.74
CA PHE A 163 -1.69 6.00 -13.30
C PHE A 163 -2.17 4.59 -12.92
N GLU A 164 -3.14 4.03 -13.63
CA GLU A 164 -3.68 2.68 -13.36
C GLU A 164 -2.58 1.61 -13.44
N ARG A 165 -1.66 1.72 -14.39
CA ARG A 165 -0.48 0.84 -14.48
C ARG A 165 0.48 1.04 -13.31
N ALA A 166 0.78 2.28 -12.96
CA ALA A 166 1.65 2.61 -11.84
C ALA A 166 1.04 2.17 -10.51
N PHE A 167 -0.28 2.33 -10.34
CA PHE A 167 -1.01 1.88 -9.17
C PHE A 167 -0.96 0.36 -9.01
N ALA A 168 -1.16 -0.40 -10.08
CA ALA A 168 -1.03 -1.86 -10.06
C ALA A 168 0.41 -2.30 -9.70
N ALA A 169 1.43 -1.63 -10.25
CA ALA A 169 2.83 -1.89 -9.90
C ALA A 169 3.14 -1.56 -8.43
N TYR A 170 2.59 -0.45 -7.91
CA TYR A 170 2.73 -0.06 -6.51
C TYR A 170 2.10 -1.11 -5.58
N GLN A 171 0.90 -1.57 -5.90
CA GLN A 171 0.21 -2.62 -5.14
C GLN A 171 1.02 -3.94 -5.12
N ALA A 172 1.61 -4.31 -6.25
CA ALA A 172 2.44 -5.52 -6.36
C ALA A 172 3.75 -5.42 -5.52
N GLN A 173 4.27 -4.21 -5.31
CA GLN A 173 5.49 -3.95 -4.54
C GLN A 173 5.22 -3.63 -3.07
N LYS A 174 3.95 -3.36 -2.71
CA LYS A 174 3.58 -3.02 -1.33
C LYS A 174 3.99 -4.16 -0.40
N PRO A 175 4.87 -3.90 0.60
CA PRO A 175 5.14 -4.90 1.62
C PRO A 175 3.83 -5.26 2.32
N LEU A 176 3.73 -6.50 2.81
CA LEU A 176 2.55 -7.01 3.55
C LEU A 176 2.40 -6.32 4.92
N CYS A 177 2.26 -5.00 4.91
CA CYS A 177 1.97 -4.24 6.12
C CYS A 177 0.46 -4.20 6.35
N ILE A 178 -0.04 -5.04 7.24
CA ILE A 178 -1.47 -5.17 7.57
C ILE A 178 -1.82 -4.35 8.83
N SER A 179 -0.86 -3.66 9.43
CA SER A 179 -1.09 -2.72 10.53
C SER A 179 -1.02 -1.29 10.03
N GLY A 180 -2.00 -0.45 10.42
CA GLY A 180 -2.12 0.95 10.00
C GLY A 180 -1.01 1.92 10.44
N ASP A 181 0.13 1.41 10.93
CA ASP A 181 1.27 2.16 11.43
C ASP A 181 2.55 1.97 10.57
N CYS A 182 2.40 1.62 9.30
CA CYS A 182 3.56 1.62 8.40
C CYS A 182 3.94 3.07 8.07
N ASP A 183 4.92 3.60 8.77
CA ASP A 183 5.56 4.87 8.47
C ASP A 183 6.13 4.79 7.03
N PRO A 184 5.66 5.64 6.08
CA PRO A 184 6.11 5.61 4.69
C PRO A 184 7.59 5.96 4.50
N THR A 185 8.30 6.31 5.58
CA THR A 185 9.72 6.70 5.55
C THR A 185 10.69 5.52 5.46
N THR A 186 10.25 4.27 5.58
CA THR A 186 11.10 3.08 5.51
C THR A 186 11.10 2.42 4.12
N LEU A 187 11.32 3.19 3.06
CA LEU A 187 11.72 2.62 1.78
C LEU A 187 13.19 2.18 1.86
N PRO A 188 13.53 0.96 1.43
CA PRO A 188 14.93 0.52 1.42
C PRO A 188 15.78 1.45 0.54
N ALA A 189 16.95 1.83 1.04
CA ALA A 189 17.90 2.79 0.45
C ALA A 189 18.32 2.51 -1.02
N ALA A 190 17.96 1.38 -1.58
CA ALA A 190 18.27 0.98 -2.97
C ALA A 190 17.47 1.76 -4.05
N GLN A 191 16.43 2.51 -3.69
CA GLN A 191 15.62 3.28 -4.64
C GLN A 191 15.87 4.79 -4.62
N GLN A 192 16.66 5.29 -3.68
CA GLN A 192 16.98 6.73 -3.61
C GLN A 192 18.01 7.19 -4.65
N ASN A 193 18.78 6.28 -5.27
CA ASN A 193 19.86 6.62 -6.21
C ASN A 193 19.44 6.69 -7.70
N ARG A 194 18.16 6.72 -8.03
CA ARG A 194 17.69 6.87 -9.43
C ARG A 194 17.05 8.21 -9.76
N LEU A 195 17.15 9.19 -8.85
CA LEU A 195 16.56 10.53 -9.02
C LEU A 195 17.57 11.66 -8.82
N THR A 196 18.83 11.42 -9.15
CA THR A 196 19.82 12.48 -9.39
C THR A 196 20.20 12.52 -10.85
#